data_87ad85b403a3386af9358f7b610258e4
#
_entry.id   87ad85b403a3386af9358f7b610258e4
#
_cell.length_a   1.000
_cell.length_b   1.000
_cell.length_c   1.000
_cell.angle_alpha   90.00
_cell.angle_beta   90.00
_cell.angle_gamma   90.00
#
_symmetry.space_group_name_H-M   'P 1'
#
loop_
_entity.id
_entity.type
_entity.pdbx_description
1 polymer ?
#
loop_
_entity_poly.entity_id
_entity_poly.type
_entity_poly.pdbx_seq_one_letter_code
_entity_poly.pdbx_strand_id
1 'polypeptide(L)'
;MNMTRRETLAGAIALLYGLAAAEAEARSGMAGQPKGSKDPPLHGGQSKGGSEAQGGERAGADLVFRHDLPNLMMDEWEVTVSAVDYAPGRVGKVHHHAGFVLAYVLEGNIVTKISGQEEKTYRPGEMFYEPPGSTHEASRNASETTPAKLLALIFAKKGAQLTMPGPA
;
A
#
# COMPACT_ATOMS: atom_id res chain seq x y z
N MET A 1 58.48 0.03 -17.10
CA MET A 1 58.40 1.28 -16.31
C MET A 1 57.28 2.10 -16.88
N ASN A 2 56.15 2.17 -16.22
CA ASN A 2 55.26 3.32 -16.02
C ASN A 2 54.01 2.86 -15.30
N MET A 3 53.96 3.16 -14.03
CA MET A 3 52.77 3.05 -13.18
C MET A 3 51.91 4.30 -13.38
N THR A 4 50.67 4.15 -13.76
CA THR A 4 49.67 5.24 -13.73
C THR A 4 48.71 5.00 -12.58
N ARG A 5 48.66 5.94 -11.67
CA ARG A 5 47.82 6.02 -10.47
C ARG A 5 46.34 6.13 -10.87
N ARG A 6 45.53 5.33 -10.21
CA ARG A 6 44.07 5.50 -10.18
C ARG A 6 43.73 6.35 -8.95
N GLU A 7 43.21 7.54 -9.18
CA GLU A 7 42.64 8.37 -8.14
C GLU A 7 41.18 8.00 -7.94
N THR A 8 40.88 7.63 -6.71
CA THR A 8 39.53 7.33 -6.22
C THR A 8 38.90 8.62 -5.71
N LEU A 9 37.90 9.16 -6.38
CA LEU A 9 37.05 10.22 -5.84
C LEU A 9 35.91 9.58 -5.05
N ALA A 10 35.96 9.68 -3.74
CA ALA A 10 34.87 9.42 -2.84
C ALA A 10 34.07 10.73 -2.66
N GLY A 11 32.89 10.82 -3.27
CA GLY A 11 31.95 11.89 -3.05
C GLY A 11 31.00 11.56 -1.90
N ALA A 12 31.21 12.19 -0.75
CA ALA A 12 30.26 12.13 0.37
C ALA A 12 29.11 13.10 0.12
N ILE A 13 27.89 12.59 0.02
CA ILE A 13 26.67 13.41 0.03
C ILE A 13 26.08 13.34 1.44
N ALA A 14 26.19 14.45 2.17
CA ALA A 14 25.53 14.64 3.44
C ALA A 14 24.09 15.10 3.21
N LEU A 15 23.12 14.30 3.65
CA LEU A 15 21.71 14.69 3.72
C LEU A 15 21.44 15.31 5.09
N LEU A 16 21.11 16.60 5.08
CA LEU A 16 20.58 17.34 6.23
C LEU A 16 19.06 17.10 6.31
N TYR A 17 18.63 16.35 7.32
CA TYR A 17 17.22 16.31 7.71
C TYR A 17 16.96 17.37 8.77
N GLY A 18 16.18 18.37 8.41
CA GLY A 18 15.64 19.35 9.35
C GLY A 18 14.45 18.77 10.12
N LEU A 19 14.61 18.67 11.43
CA LEU A 19 13.57 18.30 12.37
C LEU A 19 12.80 19.57 12.77
N ALA A 20 11.53 19.66 12.40
CA ALA A 20 10.61 20.65 12.95
C ALA A 20 9.69 19.98 13.96
N ALA A 21 9.93 20.24 15.24
CA ALA A 21 9.05 19.88 16.34
C ALA A 21 7.97 20.94 16.49
N ALA A 22 6.69 20.55 16.45
CA ALA A 22 5.57 21.40 16.82
C ALA A 22 5.01 20.88 18.16
N GLU A 23 5.18 21.70 19.20
CA GLU A 23 4.57 21.49 20.51
C GLU A 23 3.09 21.94 20.46
N ALA A 24 2.19 21.06 20.88
CA ALA A 24 0.80 21.41 21.13
C ALA A 24 0.49 21.32 22.62
N GLU A 25 0.21 22.46 23.23
CA GLU A 25 -0.15 22.62 24.64
C GLU A 25 -1.53 22.02 24.95
N ALA A 26 -1.56 21.27 26.04
CA ALA A 26 -2.76 20.81 26.70
C ALA A 26 -3.42 21.94 27.50
N ARG A 27 -4.71 22.18 27.27
CA ARG A 27 -5.56 22.93 28.18
C ARG A 27 -6.61 22.05 28.82
N SER A 28 -6.43 21.88 30.14
CA SER A 28 -7.38 21.35 31.10
C SER A 28 -8.57 22.31 31.30
N GLY A 29 -9.77 21.76 31.31
CA GLY A 29 -11.01 22.45 31.69
C GLY A 29 -11.97 21.51 32.39
N MET A 30 -11.96 21.54 33.72
CA MET A 30 -12.95 20.92 34.65
C MET A 30 -14.24 21.72 34.68
N ALA A 31 -15.36 21.01 34.80
CA ALA A 31 -16.59 21.30 35.54
C ALA A 31 -17.77 20.65 34.82
N GLY A 32 -18.68 19.91 35.41
CA GLY A 32 -19.34 19.85 36.62
C GLY A 32 -20.58 18.97 36.38
N GLN A 33 -20.84 17.99 37.26
CA GLN A 33 -22.12 17.25 37.34
C GLN A 33 -23.20 18.08 38.02
N PRO A 34 -24.48 17.79 37.74
CA PRO A 34 -25.38 17.54 38.83
C PRO A 34 -26.23 16.27 38.73
N LYS A 35 -26.52 15.74 39.92
CA LYS A 35 -27.38 14.61 40.27
C LYS A 35 -28.86 14.92 40.02
N GLY A 36 -29.67 13.85 39.82
CA GLY A 36 -31.11 13.92 39.98
C GLY A 36 -31.81 12.63 39.59
N SER A 37 -32.19 11.83 40.59
CA SER A 37 -32.96 10.61 40.54
C SER A 37 -34.42 10.80 40.16
N LYS A 38 -35.06 9.76 39.54
CA LYS A 38 -36.37 9.13 39.97
C LYS A 38 -36.89 8.22 38.87
N ASP A 39 -37.07 6.96 39.21
CA ASP A 39 -37.91 5.96 38.53
C ASP A 39 -39.33 5.98 39.13
N PRO A 40 -40.29 5.11 38.68
CA PRO A 40 -40.84 4.80 37.35
C PRO A 40 -42.39 5.10 37.28
N PRO A 41 -43.20 4.62 36.34
CA PRO A 41 -43.75 3.27 36.30
C PRO A 41 -43.98 2.63 34.92
N LEU A 42 -44.15 1.33 34.94
CA LEU A 42 -44.60 0.40 33.92
C LEU A 42 -45.96 0.72 33.34
N HIS A 43 -46.13 0.66 32.00
CA HIS A 43 -47.32 0.10 31.38
C HIS A 43 -47.06 -0.26 29.91
N GLY A 44 -47.55 -1.44 29.50
CA GLY A 44 -47.39 -2.06 28.22
C GLY A 44 -48.19 -1.38 27.10
N GLY A 45 -47.77 -1.66 25.88
CA GLY A 45 -48.44 -1.25 24.63
C GLY A 45 -47.68 -1.79 23.44
N GLN A 46 -48.25 -2.85 22.82
CA GLN A 46 -47.84 -3.34 21.49
C GLN A 46 -48.10 -2.27 20.46
N SER A 47 -47.16 -2.02 19.53
CA SER A 47 -47.51 -1.81 18.13
C SER A 47 -46.25 -1.74 17.25
N LYS A 48 -46.25 -2.61 16.27
CA LYS A 48 -45.88 -2.45 14.85
C LYS A 48 -44.58 -1.69 14.48
N GLY A 49 -43.70 -2.45 13.92
CA GLY A 49 -42.83 -2.24 12.78
C GLY A 49 -42.59 -0.80 12.29
N GLY A 50 -41.39 -0.35 12.56
CA GLY A 50 -40.74 0.75 11.86
C GLY A 50 -39.26 0.49 11.97
N SER A 51 -38.67 -0.03 10.89
CA SER A 51 -37.23 -0.16 10.75
C SER A 51 -36.66 1.25 10.59
N GLU A 52 -36.43 1.93 11.69
CA GLU A 52 -35.54 3.10 11.69
C GLU A 52 -34.12 2.57 11.63
N ALA A 53 -33.50 2.68 10.44
CA ALA A 53 -32.08 2.51 10.26
C ALA A 53 -31.38 3.58 11.11
N GLN A 54 -30.99 3.21 12.32
CA GLN A 54 -30.05 3.98 13.09
C GLN A 54 -28.73 3.96 12.31
N GLY A 55 -28.41 5.10 11.67
CA GLY A 55 -27.11 5.41 11.11
C GLY A 55 -26.06 5.44 12.19
N GLY A 56 -25.73 4.28 12.74
CA GLY A 56 -24.51 4.09 13.52
C GLY A 56 -23.34 4.25 12.57
N GLU A 57 -22.53 5.25 12.81
CA GLU A 57 -21.20 5.44 12.21
C GLU A 57 -20.45 4.11 12.33
N ARG A 58 -20.44 3.33 11.26
CA ARG A 58 -19.70 2.08 11.19
C ARG A 58 -18.23 2.46 11.08
N ALA A 59 -17.51 2.47 12.17
CA ALA A 59 -16.07 2.28 12.14
C ALA A 59 -15.81 0.88 11.56
N GLY A 60 -15.99 0.72 10.24
CA GLY A 60 -15.82 -0.52 9.51
C GLY A 60 -14.68 -0.37 8.55
N ALA A 61 -13.84 -1.40 8.45
CA ALA A 61 -12.86 -1.49 7.37
C ALA A 61 -13.59 -1.80 6.06
N ASP A 62 -13.39 -0.96 5.04
CA ASP A 62 -13.86 -1.24 3.70
C ASP A 62 -12.96 -2.32 3.06
N LEU A 63 -13.57 -3.26 2.36
CA LEU A 63 -12.82 -4.28 1.61
C LEU A 63 -12.21 -3.63 0.36
N VAL A 64 -10.91 -3.43 0.39
CA VAL A 64 -10.14 -2.87 -0.74
C VAL A 64 -9.80 -3.93 -1.78
N PHE A 65 -9.45 -5.13 -1.34
CA PHE A 65 -8.97 -6.20 -2.23
C PHE A 65 -9.22 -7.57 -1.60
N ARG A 66 -9.59 -8.54 -2.45
CA ARG A 66 -9.65 -9.97 -2.09
C ARG A 66 -9.16 -10.80 -3.27
N HIS A 67 -8.24 -11.69 -3.01
CA HIS A 67 -7.72 -12.63 -4.00
C HIS A 67 -7.33 -13.94 -3.31
N ASP A 68 -7.58 -15.07 -3.97
CA ASP A 68 -7.11 -16.35 -3.46
C ASP A 68 -5.58 -16.44 -3.62
N LEU A 69 -4.91 -16.84 -2.55
CA LEU A 69 -3.47 -17.05 -2.61
C LEU A 69 -3.14 -18.34 -3.38
N PRO A 70 -1.98 -18.41 -4.00
CA PRO A 70 -1.56 -19.63 -4.69
C PRO A 70 -1.42 -20.77 -3.68
N ASN A 71 -1.74 -22.01 -4.12
CA ASN A 71 -1.57 -23.19 -3.28
C ASN A 71 -0.07 -23.56 -3.18
N LEU A 72 0.65 -22.86 -2.32
CA LEU A 72 2.09 -23.03 -2.09
C LEU A 72 2.37 -23.40 -0.64
N MET A 73 3.37 -24.25 -0.43
CA MET A 73 3.97 -24.42 0.90
C MET A 73 4.85 -23.20 1.22
N MET A 74 4.46 -22.44 2.24
CA MET A 74 5.07 -21.16 2.60
C MET A 74 6.27 -21.28 3.56
N ASP A 75 6.78 -22.50 3.80
CA ASP A 75 7.98 -22.70 4.59
C ASP A 75 9.18 -21.97 3.96
N GLU A 76 9.94 -21.27 4.79
CA GLU A 76 11.08 -20.45 4.35
C GLU A 76 10.73 -19.33 3.38
N TRP A 77 9.50 -18.85 3.38
CA TRP A 77 9.08 -17.66 2.65
C TRP A 77 9.23 -16.40 3.51
N GLU A 78 9.41 -15.30 2.84
CA GLU A 78 9.38 -13.96 3.43
C GLU A 78 8.60 -12.98 2.54
N VAL A 79 8.17 -11.88 3.11
CA VAL A 79 7.63 -10.74 2.37
C VAL A 79 8.61 -9.59 2.41
N THR A 80 8.95 -9.07 1.23
CA THR A 80 9.70 -7.82 1.09
C THR A 80 8.75 -6.74 0.62
N VAL A 81 8.72 -5.61 1.32
CA VAL A 81 7.89 -4.46 0.96
C VAL A 81 8.77 -3.35 0.42
N SER A 82 8.51 -2.90 -0.79
CA SER A 82 9.24 -1.83 -1.45
C SER A 82 8.31 -0.72 -1.90
N ALA A 83 8.67 0.53 -1.65
CA ALA A 83 8.04 1.68 -2.28
C ALA A 83 8.68 1.91 -3.65
N VAL A 84 7.86 1.93 -4.69
CA VAL A 84 8.31 2.12 -6.07
C VAL A 84 7.79 3.45 -6.58
N ASP A 85 8.73 4.35 -6.91
CA ASP A 85 8.43 5.66 -7.47
C ASP A 85 8.44 5.62 -9.00
N TYR A 86 7.42 6.19 -9.60
CA TYR A 86 7.29 6.36 -11.04
C TYR A 86 7.32 7.86 -11.37
N ALA A 87 8.42 8.34 -11.89
CA ALA A 87 8.49 9.69 -12.46
C ALA A 87 7.44 9.86 -13.57
N PRO A 88 7.03 11.09 -13.91
CA PRO A 88 6.19 11.35 -15.07
C PRO A 88 6.73 10.68 -16.33
N GLY A 89 5.88 10.02 -17.09
CA GLY A 89 6.25 9.31 -18.34
C GLY A 89 7.12 8.06 -18.15
N ARG A 90 7.45 7.66 -16.91
CA ARG A 90 8.28 6.49 -16.68
C ARG A 90 7.60 5.21 -17.16
N VAL A 91 8.32 4.44 -17.98
CA VAL A 91 7.97 3.08 -18.41
C VAL A 91 8.96 2.11 -17.77
N GLY A 92 8.46 1.11 -17.04
CA GLY A 92 9.25 0.02 -16.48
C GLY A 92 9.67 -0.99 -17.54
N LYS A 93 10.74 -1.71 -17.29
CA LYS A 93 11.20 -2.81 -18.15
C LYS A 93 10.39 -4.06 -17.88
N VAL A 94 10.23 -4.91 -18.89
CA VAL A 94 9.67 -6.26 -18.73
C VAL A 94 10.50 -7.03 -17.72
N HIS A 95 9.82 -7.65 -16.75
CA HIS A 95 10.48 -8.40 -15.67
C HIS A 95 9.52 -9.45 -15.07
N HIS A 96 10.05 -10.28 -14.21
CA HIS A 96 9.27 -11.25 -13.42
C HIS A 96 9.81 -11.33 -11.99
N HIS A 97 9.03 -11.94 -11.11
CA HIS A 97 9.37 -12.09 -9.70
C HIS A 97 9.57 -13.56 -9.31
N ALA A 98 10.44 -13.80 -8.28
CA ALA A 98 10.75 -15.15 -7.78
C ALA A 98 9.56 -15.86 -7.10
N GLY A 99 8.46 -15.14 -6.88
CA GLY A 99 7.25 -15.63 -6.23
C GLY A 99 6.02 -14.91 -6.74
N PHE A 100 5.20 -14.37 -5.85
CA PHE A 100 4.03 -13.58 -6.23
C PHE A 100 4.07 -12.18 -5.60
N VAL A 101 3.34 -11.25 -6.18
CA VAL A 101 3.31 -9.86 -5.72
C VAL A 101 1.88 -9.38 -5.48
N LEU A 102 1.71 -8.65 -4.40
CA LEU A 102 0.58 -7.75 -4.19
C LEU A 102 1.09 -6.32 -4.31
N ALA A 103 0.47 -5.52 -5.16
CA ALA A 103 0.84 -4.12 -5.32
C ALA A 103 -0.32 -3.21 -4.96
N TYR A 104 -0.05 -2.19 -4.14
CA TYR A 104 -1.03 -1.20 -3.68
C TYR A 104 -0.63 0.18 -4.18
N VAL A 105 -1.51 0.85 -4.93
CA VAL A 105 -1.23 2.19 -5.46
C VAL A 105 -1.46 3.23 -4.37
N LEU A 106 -0.41 4.01 -4.09
CA LEU A 106 -0.42 5.10 -3.09
C LEU A 106 -0.77 6.44 -3.73
N GLU A 107 -0.18 6.74 -4.89
CA GLU A 107 -0.29 8.03 -5.56
C GLU A 107 -0.29 7.86 -7.07
N GLY A 108 -0.99 8.76 -7.77
CA GLY A 108 -1.06 8.75 -9.23
C GLY A 108 -1.76 7.51 -9.77
N ASN A 109 -1.64 7.28 -11.07
CA ASN A 109 -2.24 6.12 -11.73
C ASN A 109 -1.15 5.26 -12.35
N ILE A 110 -1.20 3.96 -12.11
CA ILE A 110 -0.27 2.96 -12.65
C ILE A 110 -0.98 2.11 -13.69
N VAL A 111 -0.42 2.05 -14.88
CA VAL A 111 -0.85 1.10 -15.91
C VAL A 111 0.03 -0.13 -15.82
N THR A 112 -0.58 -1.29 -15.73
CA THR A 112 0.12 -2.57 -15.65
C THR A 112 -0.50 -3.60 -16.58
N LYS A 113 0.33 -4.51 -17.10
CA LYS A 113 -0.07 -5.71 -17.83
C LYS A 113 0.74 -6.89 -17.31
N ILE A 114 0.05 -7.86 -16.80
CA ILE A 114 0.60 -9.15 -16.37
C ILE A 114 0.30 -10.19 -17.45
N SER A 115 1.23 -11.08 -17.73
CA SER A 115 1.04 -12.14 -18.73
C SER A 115 -0.26 -12.92 -18.48
N GLY A 116 -1.02 -13.15 -19.56
CA GLY A 116 -2.34 -13.79 -19.46
C GLY A 116 -3.47 -12.90 -18.99
N GLN A 117 -3.22 -11.63 -18.66
CA GLN A 117 -4.24 -10.65 -18.27
C GLN A 117 -4.29 -9.48 -19.26
N GLU A 118 -5.40 -8.75 -19.23
CA GLU A 118 -5.51 -7.49 -19.99
C GLU A 118 -4.73 -6.35 -19.31
N GLU A 119 -4.30 -5.38 -20.10
CA GLU A 119 -3.72 -4.15 -19.56
C GLU A 119 -4.77 -3.37 -18.78
N LYS A 120 -4.43 -2.93 -17.57
CA LYS A 120 -5.35 -2.21 -16.70
C LYS A 120 -4.66 -1.04 -16.00
N THR A 121 -5.43 0.03 -15.76
CA THR A 121 -5.00 1.18 -14.97
C THR A 121 -5.53 1.05 -13.55
N TYR A 122 -4.64 1.18 -12.57
CA TYR A 122 -4.94 1.19 -11.15
C TYR A 122 -4.72 2.57 -10.55
N ARG A 123 -5.64 2.99 -9.69
CA ARG A 123 -5.69 4.30 -9.02
C ARG A 123 -5.27 4.18 -7.56
N PRO A 124 -4.98 5.32 -6.87
CA PRO A 124 -4.74 5.30 -5.44
C PRO A 124 -5.85 4.58 -4.67
N GLY A 125 -5.44 3.68 -3.77
CA GLY A 125 -6.37 2.81 -3.02
C GLY A 125 -6.69 1.48 -3.70
N GLU A 126 -6.32 1.28 -4.96
CA GLU A 126 -6.52 0.01 -5.67
C GLU A 126 -5.29 -0.90 -5.58
N MET A 127 -5.52 -2.20 -5.73
CA MET A 127 -4.49 -3.23 -5.71
C MET A 127 -4.53 -4.12 -6.94
N PHE A 128 -3.39 -4.72 -7.26
CA PHE A 128 -3.30 -5.80 -8.24
C PHE A 128 -2.41 -6.93 -7.73
N TYR A 129 -2.55 -8.07 -8.39
CA TYR A 129 -1.87 -9.31 -8.07
C TYR A 129 -1.06 -9.80 -9.27
N GLU A 130 0.19 -10.20 -9.01
CA GLU A 130 1.06 -10.86 -9.98
C GLU A 130 1.26 -12.31 -9.54
N PRO A 131 0.71 -13.29 -10.27
CA PRO A 131 0.85 -14.70 -9.94
C PRO A 131 2.30 -15.20 -9.98
N PRO A 132 2.64 -16.29 -9.28
CA PRO A 132 3.94 -16.94 -9.44
C PRO A 132 4.20 -17.33 -10.90
N GLY A 133 5.40 -17.05 -11.39
CA GLY A 133 5.80 -17.37 -12.77
C GLY A 133 5.13 -16.49 -13.83
N SER A 134 4.47 -15.40 -13.44
CA SER A 134 3.96 -14.44 -14.40
C SER A 134 5.03 -13.42 -14.81
N THR A 135 4.90 -12.90 -16.02
CA THR A 135 5.69 -11.78 -16.51
C THR A 135 4.93 -10.49 -16.33
N HIS A 136 5.58 -9.46 -15.75
CA HIS A 136 5.10 -8.10 -15.76
C HIS A 136 5.48 -7.46 -17.09
N GLU A 137 4.57 -7.55 -18.07
CA GLU A 137 4.82 -7.16 -19.47
C GLU A 137 4.81 -5.64 -19.64
N ALA A 138 3.98 -4.94 -18.87
CA ALA A 138 3.96 -3.48 -18.86
C ALA A 138 3.80 -2.96 -17.43
N SER A 139 4.56 -1.92 -17.10
CA SER A 139 4.47 -1.18 -15.86
C SER A 139 4.83 0.28 -16.14
N ARG A 140 3.88 1.20 -16.05
CA ARG A 140 4.17 2.60 -16.35
C ARG A 140 3.31 3.57 -15.57
N ASN A 141 3.81 4.78 -15.37
CA ASN A 141 3.00 5.91 -14.94
C ASN A 141 2.02 6.27 -16.08
N ALA A 142 0.74 6.41 -15.76
CA ALA A 142 -0.27 6.84 -16.73
C ALA A 142 -0.16 8.32 -17.10
N SER A 143 0.63 9.11 -16.34
CA SER A 143 0.77 10.56 -16.52
C SER A 143 2.17 10.93 -17.01
N GLU A 144 2.21 11.83 -17.99
CA GLU A 144 3.43 12.46 -18.48
C GLU A 144 3.88 13.67 -17.62
N THR A 145 3.05 14.10 -16.67
CA THR A 145 3.28 15.35 -15.91
C THR A 145 3.28 15.19 -14.40
N THR A 146 2.64 14.17 -13.87
CA THR A 146 2.54 13.93 -12.41
C THR A 146 3.18 12.61 -12.03
N PRO A 147 3.88 12.53 -10.87
CA PRO A 147 4.45 11.28 -10.39
C PRO A 147 3.38 10.29 -9.95
N ALA A 148 3.76 9.03 -9.84
CA ALA A 148 2.95 7.99 -9.24
C ALA A 148 3.82 7.13 -8.29
N LYS A 149 3.19 6.42 -7.36
CA LYS A 149 3.86 5.59 -6.36
C LYS A 149 3.00 4.39 -6.00
N LEU A 150 3.65 3.25 -5.81
CA LEU A 150 3.01 2.06 -5.25
C LEU A 150 3.87 1.40 -4.18
N LEU A 151 3.24 0.56 -3.34
CA LEU A 151 3.93 -0.44 -2.52
C LEU A 151 3.86 -1.78 -3.25
N ALA A 152 5.01 -2.40 -3.44
CA ALA A 152 5.13 -3.77 -3.90
C ALA A 152 5.43 -4.69 -2.72
N LEU A 153 4.55 -5.63 -2.42
CA LEU A 153 4.71 -6.67 -1.41
C LEU A 153 5.08 -7.96 -2.15
N ILE A 154 6.35 -8.27 -2.17
CA ILE A 154 6.91 -9.43 -2.90
C ILE A 154 7.06 -10.59 -1.93
N PHE A 155 6.34 -11.67 -2.16
CA PHE A 155 6.41 -12.91 -1.40
C PHE A 155 7.28 -13.91 -2.17
N ALA A 156 8.39 -14.30 -1.56
CA ALA A 156 9.35 -15.23 -2.18
C ALA A 156 10.07 -16.08 -1.13
N LYS A 157 10.80 -17.11 -1.57
CA LYS A 157 11.71 -17.85 -0.69
C LYS A 157 12.80 -16.93 -0.17
N LYS A 158 13.21 -17.09 1.08
CA LYS A 158 14.31 -16.34 1.70
C LYS A 158 15.56 -16.42 0.84
N GLY A 159 16.17 -15.25 0.61
CA GLY A 159 17.39 -15.13 -0.18
C GLY A 159 17.21 -15.23 -1.70
N ALA A 160 15.99 -15.34 -2.21
CA ALA A 160 15.74 -15.32 -3.65
C ALA A 160 16.02 -13.94 -4.25
N GLN A 161 16.47 -13.90 -5.51
CA GLN A 161 16.51 -12.67 -6.29
C GLN A 161 15.09 -12.24 -6.59
N LEU A 162 14.62 -11.15 -5.97
CA LEU A 162 13.21 -10.78 -5.97
C LEU A 162 12.67 -10.38 -7.35
N THR A 163 13.50 -9.75 -8.18
CA THR A 163 13.11 -9.27 -9.50
C THR A 163 14.17 -9.63 -10.52
N MET A 164 13.77 -10.23 -11.62
CA MET A 164 14.63 -10.67 -12.71
C MET A 164 14.19 -10.00 -14.02
N PRO A 165 15.11 -9.55 -14.88
CA PRO A 165 14.78 -8.93 -16.15
C PRO A 165 14.25 -9.96 -17.15
N GLY A 166 13.38 -9.51 -18.05
CA GLY A 166 12.80 -10.33 -19.10
C GLY A 166 11.58 -11.13 -18.64
N PRO A 167 11.05 -11.97 -19.53
CA PRO A 167 9.91 -12.83 -19.22
C PRO A 167 10.28 -13.96 -18.26
N ALA A 168 9.26 -14.51 -17.58
CA ALA A 168 9.36 -15.68 -16.72
C ALA A 168 9.44 -16.97 -17.57
#